data_5872e133e8fcca15a38f095663e5df85
#
_entry.id   5872e133e8fcca15a38f095663e5df85
#
_cell.length_a   1.000
_cell.length_b   1.000
_cell.length_c   1.000
_cell.angle_alpha   90.00
_cell.angle_beta   90.00
_cell.angle_gamma   90.00
#
_symmetry.space_group_name_H-M   'P 1'
#
loop_
_entity.id
_entity.type
_entity.pdbx_description
1 polymer ?
#
loop_
_entity_poly.entity_id
_entity_poly.type
_entity_poly.pdbx_seq_one_letter_code
_entity_poly.pdbx_strand_id
1 'polypeptide(L)'
;LERAERLFAGGNVPEIEVTNARSAREAAAAELARAQAAVDKQRLTAPFDGIVDSLDVEIGEWVQTGTPVATILSLDPIVVMAEVSELDLGSVVVGAKARVQLVTGAELEGTVRLVAREASAETRTFPVEIALPNPDLALSAGMTAEVLLSAQSVRAVEVPRSVITLSDTGVVGLRV
;
A
#
# COMPACT_ATOMS: atom_id res chain seq x y z
N LEU A 1 6.82 43.92 -16.75
CA LEU A 1 6.48 43.31 -18.04
C LEU A 1 5.41 44.12 -18.77
N GLU A 2 4.24 44.32 -18.22
CA GLU A 2 3.11 45.04 -18.86
C GLU A 2 3.48 46.42 -19.40
N ARG A 3 4.34 47.16 -18.70
CA ARG A 3 4.81 48.46 -19.17
C ARG A 3 5.71 48.33 -20.41
N ALA A 4 6.60 47.34 -20.42
CA ALA A 4 7.48 47.07 -21.58
C ALA A 4 6.67 46.63 -22.80
N GLU A 5 5.68 45.78 -22.62
CA GLU A 5 4.77 45.32 -23.68
C GLU A 5 3.94 46.48 -24.28
N ARG A 6 3.41 47.36 -23.43
CA ARG A 6 2.70 48.57 -23.92
C ARG A 6 3.59 49.55 -24.70
N LEU A 7 4.84 49.74 -24.23
CA LEU A 7 5.79 50.62 -24.92
C LEU A 7 6.25 50.00 -26.26
N PHE A 8 6.42 48.68 -26.31
CA PHE A 8 6.74 47.96 -27.54
C PHE A 8 5.60 48.05 -28.56
N ALA A 9 4.35 47.83 -28.13
CA ALA A 9 3.19 47.99 -29.00
C ALA A 9 3.05 49.40 -29.56
N GLY A 10 3.54 50.43 -28.85
CA GLY A 10 3.62 51.81 -29.28
C GLY A 10 4.89 52.14 -30.14
N GLY A 11 5.75 51.17 -30.41
CA GLY A 11 6.99 51.35 -31.17
C GLY A 11 8.08 52.10 -30.42
N ASN A 12 7.97 52.27 -29.10
CA ASN A 12 8.87 53.12 -28.30
C ASN A 12 10.06 52.37 -27.67
N VAL A 13 10.06 51.02 -27.69
CA VAL A 13 11.15 50.20 -27.17
C VAL A 13 11.44 49.02 -28.10
N PRO A 14 12.68 48.53 -28.17
CA PRO A 14 13.04 47.32 -28.90
C PRO A 14 12.42 46.06 -28.31
N GLU A 15 12.17 45.05 -29.13
CA GLU A 15 11.66 43.72 -28.69
C GLU A 15 12.52 43.07 -27.63
N ILE A 16 13.85 43.32 -27.64
CA ILE A 16 14.79 42.81 -26.66
C ILE A 16 14.45 43.28 -25.22
N GLU A 17 13.89 44.47 -25.05
CA GLU A 17 13.48 44.97 -23.72
C GLU A 17 12.27 44.21 -23.18
N VAL A 18 11.33 43.84 -24.04
CA VAL A 18 10.16 43.02 -23.68
C VAL A 18 10.65 41.62 -23.29
N THR A 19 11.55 41.05 -24.08
CA THR A 19 12.14 39.72 -23.80
C THR A 19 12.89 39.73 -22.48
N ASN A 20 13.71 40.73 -22.21
CA ASN A 20 14.44 40.88 -20.95
C ASN A 20 13.47 41.05 -19.76
N ALA A 21 12.42 41.87 -19.91
CA ALA A 21 11.41 42.06 -18.88
C ALA A 21 10.61 40.77 -18.62
N ARG A 22 10.38 39.96 -19.64
CA ARG A 22 9.74 38.64 -19.53
C ARG A 22 10.64 37.67 -18.74
N SER A 23 11.90 37.54 -19.15
CA SER A 23 12.88 36.69 -18.46
C SER A 23 13.09 37.11 -17.03
N ALA A 24 13.14 38.40 -16.73
CA ALA A 24 13.24 38.91 -15.36
C ALA A 24 12.01 38.55 -14.50
N ARG A 25 10.79 38.64 -15.09
CA ARG A 25 9.56 38.22 -14.42
C ARG A 25 9.57 36.69 -14.12
N GLU A 26 9.97 35.90 -15.12
CA GLU A 26 10.04 34.42 -14.95
C GLU A 26 11.07 34.04 -13.89
N ALA A 27 12.22 34.67 -13.86
CA ALA A 27 13.23 34.46 -12.83
C ALA A 27 12.71 34.81 -11.43
N ALA A 28 12.04 35.98 -11.29
CA ALA A 28 11.45 36.40 -10.02
C ALA A 28 10.29 35.48 -9.60
N ALA A 29 9.48 34.98 -10.53
CA ALA A 29 8.42 34.02 -10.23
C ALA A 29 9.00 32.67 -9.79
N ALA A 30 10.08 32.20 -10.39
CA ALA A 30 10.77 31.00 -9.98
C ALA A 30 11.38 31.11 -8.57
N GLU A 31 11.94 32.29 -8.24
CA GLU A 31 12.49 32.56 -6.90
C GLU A 31 11.39 32.60 -5.83
N LEU A 32 10.26 33.25 -6.14
CA LEU A 32 9.09 33.26 -5.26
C LEU A 32 8.59 31.83 -5.01
N ALA A 33 8.46 31.01 -6.07
CA ALA A 33 8.02 29.63 -5.94
C ALA A 33 8.98 28.79 -5.08
N ARG A 34 10.29 29.00 -5.21
CA ARG A 34 11.29 28.34 -4.35
C ARG A 34 11.14 28.76 -2.90
N ALA A 35 10.96 30.05 -2.63
CA ALA A 35 10.79 30.56 -1.28
C ALA A 35 9.50 30.01 -0.64
N GLN A 36 8.39 29.98 -1.40
CA GLN A 36 7.15 29.37 -0.96
C GLN A 36 7.29 27.89 -0.64
N ALA A 37 7.91 27.10 -1.54
CA ALA A 37 8.16 25.70 -1.31
C ALA A 37 9.06 25.45 -0.07
N ALA A 38 9.98 26.35 0.25
CA ALA A 38 10.79 26.28 1.45
C ALA A 38 9.96 26.52 2.73
N VAL A 39 9.00 27.45 2.69
CA VAL A 39 8.06 27.69 3.80
C VAL A 39 7.10 26.51 3.97
N ASP A 40 6.55 25.97 2.86
CA ASP A 40 5.63 24.85 2.91
C ASP A 40 6.27 23.60 3.53
N LYS A 41 7.56 23.38 3.27
CA LYS A 41 8.33 22.28 3.90
C LYS A 41 8.51 22.42 5.41
N GLN A 42 8.28 23.59 5.99
CA GLN A 42 8.34 23.81 7.44
C GLN A 42 7.03 23.39 8.14
N ARG A 43 6.00 23.08 7.38
CA ARG A 43 4.74 22.58 7.90
C ARG A 43 4.55 21.11 7.48
N LEU A 44 4.68 20.21 8.45
CA LEU A 44 4.37 18.81 8.25
C LEU A 44 2.88 18.58 8.48
N THR A 45 2.24 17.91 7.54
CA THR A 45 0.83 17.52 7.62
C THR A 45 0.70 16.03 7.40
N ALA A 46 -0.30 15.41 8.05
CA ALA A 46 -0.62 14.01 7.82
C ALA A 46 -1.01 13.79 6.35
N PRO A 47 -0.41 12.81 5.64
CA PRO A 47 -0.71 12.54 4.24
C PRO A 47 -2.04 11.79 4.02
N PHE A 48 -2.59 11.20 5.08
CA PHE A 48 -3.85 10.46 5.09
C PHE A 48 -4.50 10.50 6.49
N ASP A 49 -5.76 10.15 6.57
CA ASP A 49 -6.49 10.01 7.83
C ASP A 49 -6.03 8.76 8.58
N GLY A 50 -5.64 8.91 9.84
CA GLY A 50 -5.09 7.81 10.63
C GLY A 50 -4.92 8.16 12.10
N ILE A 51 -4.36 7.23 12.86
CA ILE A 51 -4.04 7.39 14.27
C ILE A 51 -2.55 7.64 14.41
N VAL A 52 -2.18 8.63 15.22
CA VAL A 52 -0.78 8.85 15.60
C VAL A 52 -0.39 7.76 16.61
N ASP A 53 0.52 6.90 16.22
CA ASP A 53 1.04 5.80 17.03
C ASP A 53 2.20 6.27 17.90
N SER A 54 3.14 7.00 17.33
CA SER A 54 4.26 7.61 18.06
C SER A 54 4.52 9.04 17.59
N LEU A 55 5.08 9.83 18.51
CA LEU A 55 5.64 11.13 18.24
C LEU A 55 7.12 11.06 18.66
N ASP A 56 8.02 11.22 17.69
CA ASP A 56 9.45 10.98 17.86
C ASP A 56 10.24 12.27 18.10
N VAL A 57 9.55 13.40 18.29
CA VAL A 57 10.16 14.73 18.51
C VAL A 57 9.44 15.50 19.61
N GLU A 58 10.18 16.37 20.28
CA GLU A 58 9.66 17.25 21.33
C GLU A 58 9.68 18.73 20.91
N ILE A 59 8.84 19.54 21.57
CA ILE A 59 8.81 20.98 21.32
C ILE A 59 10.15 21.61 21.73
N GLY A 60 10.78 22.31 20.79
CA GLY A 60 12.09 22.93 20.98
C GLY A 60 13.25 22.06 20.53
N GLU A 61 13.01 20.86 20.09
CA GLU A 61 14.03 19.98 19.54
C GLU A 61 14.47 20.44 18.15
N TRP A 62 15.76 20.27 17.87
CA TRP A 62 16.32 20.54 16.56
C TRP A 62 16.21 19.32 15.65
N VAL A 63 15.38 19.43 14.62
CA VAL A 63 15.18 18.35 13.63
C VAL A 63 15.95 18.64 12.35
N GLN A 64 16.52 17.60 11.76
CA GLN A 64 17.20 17.64 10.47
C GLN A 64 16.31 17.08 9.36
N THR A 65 16.66 17.37 8.11
CA THR A 65 15.99 16.74 6.96
C THR A 65 16.16 15.22 7.01
N GLY A 66 15.05 14.49 7.00
CA GLY A 66 15.04 13.03 7.08
C GLY A 66 14.85 12.46 8.50
N THR A 67 14.79 13.31 9.53
CA THR A 67 14.44 12.87 10.90
C THR A 67 12.96 12.42 10.91
N PRO A 68 12.66 11.20 11.40
CA PRO A 68 11.28 10.80 11.65
C PRO A 68 10.64 11.73 12.70
N VAL A 69 9.41 12.15 12.47
CA VAL A 69 8.69 13.06 13.37
C VAL A 69 7.55 12.36 14.07
N ALA A 70 6.82 11.52 13.36
CA ALA A 70 5.69 10.79 13.89
C ALA A 70 5.39 9.56 13.01
N THR A 71 4.83 8.53 13.64
CA THR A 71 4.27 7.38 12.94
C THR A 71 2.75 7.49 12.94
N ILE A 72 2.16 7.38 11.75
CA ILE A 72 0.71 7.41 11.55
C ILE A 72 0.27 6.07 10.98
N LEU A 73 -0.72 5.44 11.61
CA LEU A 73 -1.28 4.17 11.18
C LEU A 73 -2.67 4.35 10.58
N SER A 74 -2.91 3.75 9.42
CA SER A 74 -4.25 3.55 8.88
C SER A 74 -4.70 2.15 9.29
N LEU A 75 -5.70 2.07 10.18
CA LEU A 75 -6.17 0.82 10.77
C LEU A 75 -7.53 0.36 10.22
N ASP A 76 -8.15 1.12 9.30
CA ASP A 76 -9.38 0.70 8.62
C ASP A 76 -9.26 0.94 7.10
N PRO A 77 -9.27 -0.14 6.32
CA PRO A 77 -9.20 -1.54 6.74
C PRO A 77 -7.81 -1.92 7.29
N ILE A 78 -7.78 -2.78 8.31
CA ILE A 78 -6.53 -3.38 8.73
C ILE A 78 -6.14 -4.50 7.76
N VAL A 79 -4.85 -4.66 7.52
CA VAL A 79 -4.32 -5.64 6.57
C VAL A 79 -3.64 -6.77 7.30
N VAL A 80 -4.12 -7.98 7.08
CA VAL A 80 -3.47 -9.21 7.54
C VAL A 80 -2.57 -9.73 6.43
N MET A 81 -1.31 -9.96 6.76
CA MET A 81 -0.34 -10.59 5.87
C MET A 81 -0.32 -12.09 6.15
N ALA A 82 -0.62 -12.89 5.13
CA ALA A 82 -0.51 -14.35 5.18
C ALA A 82 0.48 -14.82 4.12
N GLU A 83 1.06 -15.99 4.33
CA GLU A 83 1.97 -16.62 3.38
C GLU A 83 1.37 -17.93 2.85
N VAL A 84 1.29 -18.07 1.55
CA VAL A 84 0.71 -19.23 0.88
C VAL A 84 1.79 -19.98 0.11
N SER A 85 1.79 -21.31 0.21
CA SER A 85 2.73 -22.15 -0.53
C SER A 85 2.48 -22.08 -2.03
N GLU A 86 3.50 -22.38 -2.85
CA GLU A 86 3.36 -22.47 -4.30
C GLU A 86 2.29 -23.50 -4.72
N LEU A 87 2.14 -24.57 -3.97
CA LEU A 87 1.16 -25.64 -4.26
C LEU A 87 -0.28 -25.15 -4.11
N ASP A 88 -0.52 -24.24 -3.18
CA ASP A 88 -1.86 -23.74 -2.84
C ASP A 88 -2.19 -22.42 -3.54
N LEU A 89 -1.21 -21.76 -4.15
CA LEU A 89 -1.35 -20.46 -4.80
C LEU A 89 -2.48 -20.45 -5.85
N GLY A 90 -2.58 -21.52 -6.63
CA GLY A 90 -3.61 -21.65 -7.67
C GLY A 90 -5.06 -21.64 -7.14
N SER A 91 -5.25 -21.89 -5.84
CA SER A 91 -6.55 -21.89 -5.18
C SER A 91 -6.96 -20.54 -4.60
N VAL A 92 -6.02 -19.60 -4.46
CA VAL A 92 -6.24 -18.29 -3.85
C VAL A 92 -6.51 -17.24 -4.94
N VAL A 93 -7.64 -16.54 -4.83
CA VAL A 93 -8.07 -15.55 -5.82
C VAL A 93 -8.35 -14.22 -5.11
N VAL A 94 -7.93 -13.11 -5.73
CA VAL A 94 -8.30 -11.77 -5.27
C VAL A 94 -9.82 -11.62 -5.25
N GLY A 95 -10.36 -11.09 -4.15
CA GLY A 95 -11.80 -10.99 -3.89
C GLY A 95 -12.38 -12.21 -3.15
N ALA A 96 -11.61 -13.29 -2.94
CA ALA A 96 -12.05 -14.43 -2.17
C ALA A 96 -12.24 -14.06 -0.69
N LYS A 97 -13.20 -14.72 -0.01
CA LYS A 97 -13.40 -14.59 1.42
C LYS A 97 -12.32 -15.34 2.18
N ALA A 98 -11.86 -14.74 3.25
CA ALA A 98 -10.93 -15.32 4.19
C ALA A 98 -11.50 -15.24 5.61
N ARG A 99 -11.35 -16.31 6.38
CA ARG A 99 -11.65 -16.30 7.81
C ARG A 99 -10.34 -16.06 8.55
N VAL A 100 -10.34 -15.07 9.42
CA VAL A 100 -9.17 -14.69 10.22
C VAL A 100 -9.50 -14.91 11.67
N GLN A 101 -8.74 -15.77 12.32
CA GLN A 101 -8.83 -16.05 13.76
C GLN A 101 -7.69 -15.37 14.49
N LEU A 102 -8.02 -14.44 15.37
CA LEU A 102 -7.03 -13.76 16.20
C LEU A 102 -6.59 -14.67 17.36
N VAL A 103 -5.40 -14.42 17.91
CA VAL A 103 -4.89 -15.11 19.10
C VAL A 103 -5.85 -14.96 20.29
N THR A 104 -6.66 -13.90 20.34
CA THR A 104 -7.70 -13.67 21.35
C THR A 104 -8.90 -14.61 21.21
N GLY A 105 -8.97 -15.41 20.15
CA GLY A 105 -10.08 -16.30 19.83
C GLY A 105 -11.20 -15.65 19.00
N ALA A 106 -11.11 -14.36 18.70
CA ALA A 106 -12.09 -13.70 17.83
C ALA A 106 -11.95 -14.15 16.37
N GLU A 107 -13.07 -14.53 15.76
CA GLU A 107 -13.15 -14.86 14.32
C GLU A 107 -13.71 -13.66 13.54
N LEU A 108 -13.05 -13.31 12.46
CA LEU A 108 -13.39 -12.19 11.61
C LEU A 108 -13.41 -12.63 10.14
N GLU A 109 -14.26 -12.01 9.34
CA GLU A 109 -14.27 -12.18 7.90
C GLU A 109 -13.49 -11.08 7.20
N GLY A 110 -12.52 -11.48 6.37
CA GLY A 110 -11.77 -10.61 5.50
C GLY A 110 -11.98 -10.92 4.03
N THR A 111 -11.37 -10.11 3.20
CA THR A 111 -11.36 -10.30 1.74
C THR A 111 -9.92 -10.21 1.23
N VAL A 112 -9.51 -11.16 0.41
CA VAL A 112 -8.19 -11.15 -0.25
C VAL A 112 -8.12 -9.93 -1.17
N ARG A 113 -7.23 -9.01 -0.88
CA ARG A 113 -7.05 -7.79 -1.68
C ARG A 113 -5.88 -7.88 -2.65
N LEU A 114 -4.86 -8.65 -2.28
CA LEU A 114 -3.65 -8.83 -3.10
C LEU A 114 -3.10 -10.24 -2.93
N VAL A 115 -2.64 -10.81 -4.03
CA VAL A 115 -1.83 -12.02 -4.07
C VAL A 115 -0.54 -11.66 -4.78
N ALA A 116 0.58 -11.73 -4.09
CA ALA A 116 1.88 -11.41 -4.67
C ALA A 116 2.21 -12.38 -5.81
N ARG A 117 2.93 -11.88 -6.82
CA ARG A 117 3.37 -12.69 -7.97
C ARG A 117 4.84 -13.12 -7.85
N GLU A 118 5.50 -12.65 -6.84
CA GLU A 118 6.88 -12.99 -6.51
C GLU A 118 6.92 -13.72 -5.17
N ALA A 119 7.59 -14.87 -5.15
CA ALA A 119 7.77 -15.62 -3.92
C ALA A 119 8.86 -15.00 -3.05
N SER A 120 8.70 -15.10 -1.74
CA SER A 120 9.77 -14.85 -0.79
C SER A 120 10.91 -15.86 -1.02
N ALA A 121 12.12 -15.37 -1.22
CA ALA A 121 13.28 -16.22 -1.46
C ALA A 121 13.64 -17.09 -0.23
N GLU A 122 13.29 -16.63 0.96
CA GLU A 122 13.60 -17.31 2.22
C GLU A 122 12.63 -18.46 2.51
N THR A 123 11.32 -18.20 2.35
CA THR A 123 10.27 -19.14 2.75
C THR A 123 9.68 -19.92 1.58
N ARG A 124 9.92 -19.48 0.33
CA ARG A 124 9.30 -20.00 -0.90
C ARG A 124 7.78 -19.95 -0.86
N THR A 125 7.24 -18.94 -0.18
CA THR A 125 5.82 -18.67 -0.07
C THR A 125 5.48 -17.38 -0.77
N PHE A 126 4.22 -17.22 -1.12
CA PHE A 126 3.70 -16.02 -1.76
C PHE A 126 2.93 -15.19 -0.73
N PRO A 127 3.31 -13.92 -0.50
CA PRO A 127 2.54 -13.02 0.35
C PRO A 127 1.13 -12.81 -0.18
N VAL A 128 0.15 -12.92 0.70
CA VAL A 128 -1.26 -12.64 0.44
C VAL A 128 -1.75 -11.62 1.45
N GLU A 129 -2.39 -10.57 0.98
CA GLU A 129 -2.95 -9.54 1.83
C GLU A 129 -4.46 -9.68 1.93
N ILE A 130 -4.96 -9.71 3.15
CA ILE A 130 -6.37 -9.79 3.45
C ILE A 130 -6.80 -8.49 4.14
N ALA A 131 -7.78 -7.80 3.57
CA ALA A 131 -8.38 -6.63 4.16
C ALA A 131 -9.48 -7.04 5.14
N LEU A 132 -9.38 -6.58 6.38
CA LEU A 132 -10.39 -6.72 7.42
C LEU A 132 -11.00 -5.35 7.74
N PRO A 133 -12.32 -5.19 7.70
CA PRO A 133 -12.97 -3.99 8.19
C PRO A 133 -12.69 -3.80 9.70
N ASN A 134 -12.34 -2.59 10.09
CA ASN A 134 -12.04 -2.23 11.47
C ASN A 134 -12.59 -0.84 11.83
N PRO A 135 -13.90 -0.61 11.62
CA PRO A 135 -14.49 0.74 11.78
C PRO A 135 -14.40 1.25 13.21
N ASP A 136 -14.44 0.38 14.19
CA ASP A 136 -14.35 0.74 15.61
C ASP A 136 -12.90 0.82 16.12
N LEU A 137 -11.92 0.60 15.22
CA LEU A 137 -10.47 0.60 15.52
C LEU A 137 -10.10 -0.34 16.68
N ALA A 138 -10.88 -1.40 16.87
CA ALA A 138 -10.67 -2.38 17.93
C ALA A 138 -9.47 -3.31 17.68
N LEU A 139 -9.07 -3.45 16.42
CA LEU A 139 -7.92 -4.24 16.01
C LEU A 139 -6.69 -3.36 15.94
N SER A 140 -5.61 -3.80 16.57
CA SER A 140 -4.32 -3.11 16.55
C SER A 140 -3.37 -3.71 15.52
N ALA A 141 -2.46 -2.91 15.00
CA ALA A 141 -1.37 -3.41 14.18
C ALA A 141 -0.41 -4.31 14.99
N GLY A 142 0.24 -5.26 14.32
CA GLY A 142 1.20 -6.17 14.95
C GLY A 142 0.59 -7.37 15.66
N MET A 143 -0.74 -7.55 15.63
CA MET A 143 -1.38 -8.75 16.17
C MET A 143 -1.10 -9.97 15.29
N THR A 144 -0.96 -11.15 15.94
CA THR A 144 -0.85 -12.42 15.23
C THR A 144 -2.24 -13.00 14.98
N ALA A 145 -2.42 -13.58 13.80
CA ALA A 145 -3.67 -14.21 13.39
C ALA A 145 -3.39 -15.50 12.61
N GLU A 146 -4.33 -16.43 12.67
CA GLU A 146 -4.41 -17.57 11.77
C GLU A 146 -5.42 -17.26 10.67
N VAL A 147 -5.04 -17.57 9.42
CA VAL A 147 -5.88 -17.28 8.25
C VAL A 147 -6.31 -18.57 7.58
N LEU A 148 -7.62 -18.75 7.45
CA LEU A 148 -8.25 -19.82 6.69
C LEU A 148 -8.76 -19.24 5.36
N LEU A 149 -8.04 -19.51 4.28
CA LEU A 149 -8.42 -19.11 2.93
C LEU A 149 -9.41 -20.13 2.35
N SER A 150 -10.52 -19.65 1.83
CA SER A 150 -11.48 -20.50 1.11
C SER A 150 -10.93 -20.79 -0.27
N ALA A 151 -10.52 -22.02 -0.54
CA ALA A 151 -10.17 -22.48 -1.88
C ALA A 151 -11.44 -22.58 -2.75
N GLN A 152 -11.23 -22.52 -4.07
CA GLN A 152 -12.34 -22.81 -5.00
C GLN A 152 -12.85 -24.23 -4.77
N SER A 153 -14.16 -24.39 -4.62
CA SER A 153 -14.75 -25.70 -4.48
C SER A 153 -14.58 -26.49 -5.79
N VAL A 154 -13.96 -27.65 -5.68
CA VAL A 154 -13.86 -28.61 -6.78
C VAL A 154 -14.87 -29.73 -6.58
N ARG A 155 -15.45 -30.22 -7.66
CA ARG A 155 -16.28 -31.45 -7.58
C ARG A 155 -15.35 -32.61 -7.27
N ALA A 156 -15.50 -33.19 -6.12
CA ALA A 156 -14.75 -34.36 -5.68
C ALA A 156 -15.72 -35.42 -5.17
N VAL A 157 -15.34 -36.66 -5.29
CA VAL A 157 -16.05 -37.80 -4.71
C VAL A 157 -15.15 -38.34 -3.61
N GLU A 158 -15.68 -38.39 -2.40
CA GLU A 158 -14.99 -38.99 -1.27
C GLU A 158 -15.02 -40.52 -1.41
N VAL A 159 -13.86 -41.14 -1.44
CA VAL A 159 -13.73 -42.60 -1.54
C VAL A 159 -12.94 -43.14 -0.32
N PRO A 160 -13.41 -44.25 0.29
CA PRO A 160 -12.63 -44.91 1.36
C PRO A 160 -11.27 -45.35 0.83
N ARG A 161 -10.25 -45.23 1.68
CA ARG A 161 -8.88 -45.67 1.32
C ARG A 161 -8.80 -47.12 0.88
N SER A 162 -9.72 -47.97 1.35
CA SER A 162 -9.81 -49.40 1.01
C SER A 162 -10.11 -49.71 -0.47
N VAL A 163 -10.65 -48.72 -1.20
CA VAL A 163 -10.93 -48.90 -2.64
C VAL A 163 -9.83 -48.36 -3.54
N ILE A 164 -8.80 -47.75 -2.96
CA ILE A 164 -7.65 -47.24 -3.70
C ILE A 164 -6.69 -48.39 -3.95
N THR A 165 -6.36 -48.66 -5.18
CA THR A 165 -5.37 -49.67 -5.58
C THR A 165 -4.25 -49.00 -6.35
N LEU A 166 -3.04 -49.53 -6.17
CA LEU A 166 -1.85 -49.13 -6.92
C LEU A 166 -1.54 -50.23 -7.92
N SER A 167 -1.39 -49.91 -9.18
CA SER A 167 -0.92 -50.87 -10.18
C SER A 167 0.58 -51.13 -10.04
N ASP A 168 1.08 -52.24 -10.63
CA ASP A 168 2.51 -52.56 -10.64
C ASP A 168 3.34 -51.47 -11.35
N THR A 169 2.73 -50.62 -12.13
CA THR A 169 3.34 -49.45 -12.79
C THR A 169 3.25 -48.15 -12.00
N GLY A 170 2.75 -48.19 -10.75
CA GLY A 170 2.65 -47.03 -9.87
C GLY A 170 1.44 -46.12 -10.16
N VAL A 171 0.52 -46.53 -11.02
CA VAL A 171 -0.70 -45.75 -11.32
C VAL A 171 -1.76 -46.03 -10.24
N VAL A 172 -2.30 -44.94 -9.66
CA VAL A 172 -3.39 -45.02 -8.66
C VAL A 172 -4.70 -45.25 -9.40
N GLY A 173 -5.44 -46.28 -9.00
CA GLY A 173 -6.76 -46.64 -9.54
C GLY A 173 -7.81 -46.87 -8.43
N LEU A 174 -9.04 -46.95 -8.79
CA LEU A 174 -10.15 -47.31 -7.91
C LEU A 174 -10.61 -48.74 -8.24
N ARG A 175 -10.73 -49.55 -7.19
CA ARG A 175 -11.36 -50.87 -7.32
C ARG A 175 -12.87 -50.69 -7.24
N VAL A 176 -13.55 -50.94 -8.34
CA VAL A 176 -15.01 -50.97 -8.41
C VAL A 176 -15.50 -52.36 -8.08
#